data_2e3f0e951335bd774a00ed1b08094c7b
#
_entry.id   2e3f0e951335bd774a00ed1b08094c7b
#
_cell.length_a   1.000
_cell.length_b   1.000
_cell.length_c   1.000
_cell.angle_alpha   90.00
_cell.angle_beta   90.00
_cell.angle_gamma   90.00
#
_symmetry.space_group_name_H-M   'P 1'
#
loop_
_entity.id
_entity.type
_entity.pdbx_description
1 polymer ?
#
loop_
_entity_poly.entity_id
_entity_poly.type
_entity_poly.pdbx_seq_one_letter_code
_entity_poly.pdbx_strand_id
1 'polypeptide(L)'
;MYEWSSEQNDLILITGHTHQPVFESMTHLERLYKQLLIARQNRDEAAINHLQEEIAFRRQEYDHVSEDYLHLKPSYFNSGCCCFSDGDITGIEIEDGEIRLIKWKMENGVSRRSLLERAALKDLC
;
A
#
# COMPACT_ATOMS: atom_id res chain seq x y z
N MET A 1 -4.07 13.80 -7.34
CA MET A 1 -4.03 13.82 -5.84
C MET A 1 -2.61 13.71 -5.30
N TYR A 2 -1.86 12.73 -5.77
CA TYR A 2 -0.44 12.59 -5.37
C TYR A 2 0.39 13.83 -5.72
N GLU A 3 0.28 14.31 -6.94
CA GLU A 3 1.04 15.48 -7.40
C GLU A 3 0.84 16.68 -6.46
N TRP A 4 -0.41 16.97 -6.15
CA TRP A 4 -0.73 18.07 -5.23
C TRP A 4 -0.12 17.84 -3.83
N SER A 5 -0.26 16.64 -3.27
CA SER A 5 0.26 16.36 -1.93
C SER A 5 1.80 16.37 -1.87
N SER A 6 2.46 15.99 -2.96
CA SER A 6 3.92 15.98 -3.03
C SER A 6 4.53 17.38 -3.08
N GLU A 7 3.77 18.38 -3.52
CA GLU A 7 4.18 19.77 -3.55
C GLU A 7 4.07 20.47 -2.20
N GLN A 8 3.32 19.87 -1.26
CA GLN A 8 3.13 20.45 0.07
C GLN A 8 4.25 20.05 1.01
N ASN A 9 4.54 20.89 2.00
CA ASN A 9 5.48 20.59 3.07
C ASN A 9 4.73 20.15 4.32
N ASP A 10 5.25 19.15 5.01
CA ASP A 10 4.71 18.68 6.30
C ASP A 10 3.22 18.31 6.24
N LEU A 11 2.80 17.73 5.12
CA LEU A 11 1.40 17.38 4.90
C LEU A 11 1.28 15.97 4.34
N ILE A 12 0.32 15.22 4.87
CA ILE A 12 -0.14 13.97 4.27
C ILE A 12 -1.59 14.15 3.84
N LEU A 13 -1.93 13.60 2.67
CA LEU A 13 -3.28 13.62 2.12
C LEU A 13 -3.87 12.22 2.22
N ILE A 14 -5.03 12.12 2.86
CA ILE A 14 -5.76 10.86 3.00
C ILE A 14 -7.09 11.00 2.24
N THR A 15 -7.33 10.08 1.33
CA THR A 15 -8.57 10.02 0.54
C THR A 15 -9.18 8.62 0.59
N GLY A 16 -10.29 8.44 -0.07
CA GLY A 16 -10.96 7.14 -0.23
C GLY A 16 -11.54 6.99 -1.63
N HIS A 17 -12.44 6.04 -1.79
CA HIS A 17 -13.27 5.82 -2.97
C HIS A 17 -12.60 5.12 -4.16
N THR A 18 -11.29 4.97 -4.22
CA THR A 18 -10.66 4.17 -5.27
C THR A 18 -10.72 2.67 -4.91
N HIS A 19 -10.76 1.79 -5.93
CA HIS A 19 -10.79 0.35 -5.69
C HIS A 19 -9.49 -0.17 -5.08
N GLN A 20 -8.37 0.53 -5.34
CA GLN A 20 -7.04 0.14 -4.89
C GLN A 20 -6.59 1.08 -3.78
N PRO A 21 -6.31 0.58 -2.56
CA PRO A 21 -5.71 1.42 -1.53
C PRO A 21 -4.29 1.84 -1.92
N VAL A 22 -3.89 3.01 -1.43
CA VAL A 22 -2.55 3.57 -1.62
C VAL A 22 -1.95 3.85 -0.25
N PHE A 23 -0.71 3.43 -0.03
CA PHE A 23 0.01 3.68 1.20
C PHE A 23 1.40 4.22 0.88
N GLU A 24 1.77 5.34 1.48
CA GLU A 24 3.01 6.06 1.17
C GLU A 24 3.16 6.32 -0.34
N SER A 25 2.09 6.79 -0.96
CA SER A 25 2.00 7.11 -2.39
C SER A 25 2.17 5.92 -3.34
N MET A 26 2.17 4.70 -2.82
CA MET A 26 2.34 3.48 -3.61
C MET A 26 1.16 2.54 -3.45
N THR A 27 0.75 1.91 -4.55
CA THR A 27 -0.12 0.74 -4.51
C THR A 27 0.66 -0.47 -3.99
N HIS A 28 -0.05 -1.53 -3.62
CA HIS A 28 0.61 -2.75 -3.14
C HIS A 28 1.55 -3.35 -4.20
N LEU A 29 1.14 -3.35 -5.46
CA LEU A 29 1.97 -3.86 -6.57
C LEU A 29 3.25 -3.04 -6.74
N GLU A 30 3.16 -1.70 -6.69
CA GLU A 30 4.32 -0.81 -6.76
C GLU A 30 5.28 -1.06 -5.60
N ARG A 31 4.76 -1.31 -4.41
CA ARG A 31 5.57 -1.66 -3.24
C ARG A 31 6.28 -3.00 -3.43
N LEU A 32 5.62 -3.98 -4.02
CA LEU A 32 6.26 -5.27 -4.34
C LEU A 32 7.42 -5.11 -5.31
N TYR A 33 7.26 -4.27 -6.33
CA TYR A 33 8.36 -3.96 -7.26
C TYR A 33 9.54 -3.30 -6.56
N LYS A 34 9.28 -2.37 -5.65
CA LYS A 34 10.32 -1.71 -4.86
C LYS A 34 11.06 -2.72 -3.98
N GLN A 35 10.34 -3.60 -3.30
CA GLN A 35 10.92 -4.66 -2.48
C GLN A 35 11.77 -5.63 -3.32
N LEU A 36 11.31 -5.98 -4.53
CA LEU A 36 12.07 -6.82 -5.45
C LEU A 36 13.40 -6.19 -5.83
N LEU A 37 13.40 -4.89 -6.11
CA LEU A 37 14.61 -4.17 -6.44
C LEU A 37 15.62 -4.19 -5.29
N ILE A 38 15.16 -3.97 -4.07
CA ILE A 38 15.99 -4.06 -2.86
C ILE A 38 16.54 -5.47 -2.67
N ALA A 39 15.71 -6.50 -2.85
CA ALA A 39 16.15 -7.89 -2.73
C ALA A 39 17.23 -8.24 -3.76
N ARG A 40 17.12 -7.74 -4.99
CA ARG A 40 18.15 -7.91 -6.02
C ARG A 40 19.47 -7.23 -5.65
N GLN A 41 19.41 -6.03 -5.08
CA GLN A 41 20.60 -5.33 -4.60
C GLN A 41 21.30 -6.10 -3.47
N ASN A 42 20.52 -6.75 -2.60
CA ASN A 42 21.02 -7.55 -1.49
C ASN A 42 21.35 -9.00 -1.87
N ARG A 43 21.09 -9.38 -3.11
CA ARG A 43 21.29 -10.75 -3.64
C ARG A 43 20.56 -11.83 -2.83
N ASP A 44 19.37 -11.49 -2.33
CA ASP A 44 18.51 -12.42 -1.58
C ASP A 44 17.63 -13.22 -2.55
N GLU A 45 18.12 -14.37 -3.00
CA GLU A 45 17.43 -15.18 -4.00
C GLU A 45 16.07 -15.72 -3.52
N ALA A 46 15.95 -16.07 -2.24
CA ALA A 46 14.69 -16.56 -1.69
C ALA A 46 13.62 -15.48 -1.73
N ALA A 47 13.98 -14.23 -1.33
CA ALA A 47 13.08 -13.08 -1.40
C ALA A 47 12.74 -12.73 -2.85
N ILE A 48 13.71 -12.78 -3.76
CA ILE A 48 13.50 -12.50 -5.19
C ILE A 48 12.45 -13.47 -5.76
N ASN A 49 12.59 -14.76 -5.55
CA ASN A 49 11.66 -15.77 -6.05
C ASN A 49 10.25 -15.58 -5.50
N HIS A 50 10.13 -15.36 -4.19
CA HIS A 50 8.84 -15.11 -3.54
C HIS A 50 8.16 -13.85 -4.08
N LEU A 51 8.90 -12.76 -4.21
CA LEU A 51 8.36 -11.49 -4.72
C LEU A 51 7.96 -11.58 -6.18
N GLN A 52 8.72 -12.29 -7.02
CA GLN A 52 8.36 -12.50 -8.42
C GLN A 52 7.06 -13.28 -8.58
N GLU A 53 6.85 -14.31 -7.77
CA GLU A 53 5.59 -15.07 -7.76
C GLU A 53 4.41 -14.20 -7.34
N GLU A 54 4.57 -13.43 -6.29
CA GLU A 54 3.52 -12.56 -5.78
C GLU A 54 3.19 -11.44 -6.76
N ILE A 55 4.20 -10.83 -7.39
CA ILE A 55 4.00 -9.83 -8.44
C ILE A 55 3.21 -10.41 -9.61
N ALA A 56 3.57 -11.60 -10.09
CA ALA A 56 2.86 -12.24 -11.19
C ALA A 56 1.39 -12.48 -10.86
N PHE A 57 1.09 -12.88 -9.62
CA PHE A 57 -0.27 -13.07 -9.16
C PHE A 57 -1.04 -11.74 -9.05
N ARG A 58 -0.44 -10.70 -8.46
CA ARG A 58 -1.07 -9.41 -8.22
C ARG A 58 -1.21 -8.55 -9.47
N ARG A 59 -0.35 -8.73 -10.46
CA ARG A 59 -0.35 -7.92 -11.68
C ARG A 59 -1.67 -8.00 -12.45
N GLN A 60 -2.41 -9.08 -12.29
CA GLN A 60 -3.71 -9.25 -12.93
C GLN A 60 -4.79 -8.34 -12.33
N GLU A 61 -4.57 -7.86 -11.11
CA GLU A 61 -5.53 -7.02 -10.37
C GLU A 61 -5.36 -5.52 -10.63
N TYR A 62 -4.27 -5.11 -11.28
CA TYR A 62 -3.91 -3.71 -11.44
C TYR A 62 -3.82 -3.30 -12.91
N ASP A 63 -4.55 -2.23 -13.26
CA ASP A 63 -4.56 -1.69 -14.63
C ASP A 63 -3.34 -0.84 -14.95
N HIS A 64 -2.73 -0.25 -13.92
CA HIS A 64 -1.62 0.69 -14.07
C HIS A 64 -0.65 0.58 -12.92
N VAL A 65 0.64 0.62 -13.25
CA VAL A 65 1.75 0.66 -12.29
C VAL A 65 2.65 1.84 -12.62
N SER A 66 2.86 2.72 -11.65
CA SER A 66 3.80 3.82 -11.81
C SER A 66 5.24 3.31 -11.80
N GLU A 67 6.04 3.74 -12.77
CA GLU A 67 7.47 3.42 -12.82
C GLU A 67 8.30 4.27 -11.85
N ASP A 68 7.71 5.33 -11.31
CA ASP A 68 8.37 6.28 -10.42
C ASP A 68 8.36 5.87 -8.94
N TYR A 69 7.97 4.62 -8.62
CA TYR A 69 7.80 4.14 -7.25
C TYR A 69 9.05 4.28 -6.36
N LEU A 70 10.23 4.42 -6.94
CA LEU A 70 11.48 4.63 -6.19
C LEU A 70 11.63 6.05 -5.66
N HIS A 71 10.96 7.01 -6.28
CA HIS A 71 11.12 8.45 -6.01
C HIS A 71 9.85 9.10 -5.47
N LEU A 72 8.84 8.29 -5.15
CA LEU A 72 7.57 8.79 -4.63
C LEU A 72 7.76 9.34 -3.21
N LYS A 73 7.29 10.57 -3.00
CA LYS A 73 7.20 11.17 -1.66
C LYS A 73 6.04 10.49 -0.91
N PRO A 74 6.23 10.04 0.34
CA PRO A 74 5.19 9.32 1.09
C PRO A 74 4.11 10.26 1.65
N SER A 75 3.51 11.08 0.81
CA SER A 75 2.55 12.12 1.19
C SER A 75 1.10 11.75 0.89
N TYR A 76 0.85 10.71 0.11
CA TYR A 76 -0.49 10.36 -0.33
C TYR A 76 -0.90 8.97 0.17
N PHE A 77 -2.10 8.92 0.74
CA PHE A 77 -2.73 7.70 1.26
C PHE A 77 -4.17 7.61 0.75
N ASN A 78 -4.61 6.41 0.45
CA ASN A 78 -5.99 6.16 0.04
C ASN A 78 -6.47 4.90 0.74
N SER A 79 -7.59 5.01 1.46
CA SER A 79 -8.16 3.88 2.21
C SER A 79 -8.76 2.79 1.34
N GLY A 80 -8.90 3.04 0.04
CA GLY A 80 -9.64 2.15 -0.84
C GLY A 80 -11.15 2.36 -0.70
N CYS A 81 -11.92 1.38 -1.08
CA CYS A 81 -13.38 1.42 -0.94
C CYS A 81 -13.90 0.17 -0.23
N CYS A 82 -15.17 0.21 0.17
CA CYS A 82 -15.87 -0.92 0.78
C CYS A 82 -16.80 -1.65 -0.20
N CYS A 83 -16.59 -1.45 -1.50
CA CYS A 83 -17.46 -1.98 -2.56
C CYS A 83 -16.91 -3.23 -3.23
N PHE A 84 -16.06 -3.99 -2.54
CA PHE A 84 -15.54 -5.25 -3.06
C PHE A 84 -16.63 -6.35 -3.04
N SER A 85 -16.64 -7.16 -4.08
CA SER A 85 -17.60 -8.26 -4.20
C SER A 85 -17.39 -9.37 -3.17
N ASP A 86 -16.20 -9.47 -2.61
CA ASP A 86 -15.84 -10.44 -1.56
C ASP A 86 -16.23 -10.00 -0.16
N GLY A 87 -16.75 -8.79 0.00
CA GLY A 87 -17.12 -8.23 1.30
C GLY A 87 -15.98 -7.69 2.14
N ASP A 88 -14.76 -7.69 1.62
CA ASP A 88 -13.60 -7.14 2.31
C ASP A 88 -13.67 -5.61 2.35
N ILE A 89 -13.16 -5.03 3.43
CA ILE A 89 -13.12 -3.58 3.63
C ILE A 89 -11.69 -3.18 3.99
N THR A 90 -11.13 -2.22 3.26
CA THR A 90 -9.86 -1.60 3.62
C THR A 90 -10.11 -0.25 4.31
N GLY A 91 -9.20 0.12 5.20
CA GLY A 91 -9.28 1.38 5.93
C GLY A 91 -7.93 1.85 6.41
N ILE A 92 -7.86 3.09 6.85
CA ILE A 92 -6.66 3.69 7.43
C ILE A 92 -6.94 3.97 8.90
N GLU A 93 -6.04 3.51 9.77
CA GLU A 93 -6.03 3.82 11.19
C GLU A 93 -4.82 4.67 11.55
N ILE A 94 -5.03 5.65 12.42
CA ILE A 94 -3.95 6.47 13.00
C ILE A 94 -4.05 6.35 14.51
N GLU A 95 -3.02 5.79 15.12
CA GLU A 95 -2.96 5.56 16.57
C GLU A 95 -1.50 5.46 17.01
N ASP A 96 -1.21 5.96 18.22
CA ASP A 96 0.12 5.86 18.84
C ASP A 96 1.27 6.35 17.96
N GLY A 97 1.03 7.41 17.18
CA GLY A 97 2.04 7.99 16.30
C GLY A 97 2.31 7.17 15.02
N GLU A 98 1.47 6.20 14.72
CA GLU A 98 1.55 5.40 13.51
C GLU A 98 0.33 5.58 12.61
N ILE A 99 0.55 5.48 11.30
CA ILE A 99 -0.51 5.32 10.31
C ILE A 99 -0.46 3.91 9.77
N ARG A 100 -1.63 3.27 9.66
CA ARG A 100 -1.74 1.86 9.25
C ARG A 100 -2.80 1.69 8.18
N LEU A 101 -2.51 0.86 7.19
CA LEU A 101 -3.50 0.36 6.24
C LEU A 101 -3.95 -1.00 6.72
N ILE A 102 -5.24 -1.16 6.97
CA ILE A 102 -5.83 -2.40 7.47
C ILE A 102 -6.87 -2.94 6.52
N LYS A 103 -7.08 -4.25 6.59
CA LYS A 103 -8.11 -4.94 5.84
C LYS A 103 -8.96 -5.77 6.80
N TRP A 104 -10.28 -5.60 6.72
CA TRP A 104 -11.25 -6.40 7.46
C TRP A 104 -11.82 -7.47 6.54
N LYS A 105 -11.68 -8.72 6.93
CA LYS A 105 -12.21 -9.88 6.22
C LYS A 105 -13.20 -10.63 7.07
N MET A 106 -14.20 -11.23 6.44
CA MET A 106 -15.09 -12.18 7.10
C MET A 106 -14.56 -13.59 6.87
N GLU A 107 -14.16 -14.26 7.94
CA GLU A 107 -13.70 -15.65 7.91
C GLU A 107 -14.52 -16.49 8.90
N ASN A 108 -15.20 -17.54 8.40
CA ASN A 108 -16.01 -18.45 9.22
C ASN A 108 -17.05 -17.72 10.08
N GLY A 109 -17.66 -16.65 9.55
CA GLY A 109 -18.64 -15.83 10.26
C GLY A 109 -18.04 -14.86 11.28
N VAL A 110 -16.73 -14.74 11.36
CA VAL A 110 -16.01 -13.84 12.27
C VAL A 110 -15.26 -12.79 11.48
N SER A 111 -15.43 -11.52 11.87
CA SER A 111 -14.67 -10.40 11.29
C SER A 111 -13.24 -10.43 11.79
N ARG A 112 -12.27 -10.43 10.87
CA ARG A 112 -10.83 -10.42 11.19
C ARG A 112 -10.14 -9.20 10.62
N ARG A 113 -9.31 -8.58 11.47
CA ARG A 113 -8.48 -7.43 11.11
C ARG A 113 -7.09 -7.91 10.69
N SER A 114 -6.65 -7.49 9.52
CA SER A 114 -5.29 -7.76 9.03
C SER A 114 -4.54 -6.47 8.81
N LEU A 115 -3.33 -6.37 9.30
CA LEU A 115 -2.44 -5.25 9.05
C LEU A 115 -1.75 -5.47 7.70
N LEU A 116 -1.96 -4.56 6.73
CA LEU A 116 -1.32 -4.63 5.43
C LEU A 116 -0.03 -3.83 5.39
N GLU A 117 -0.07 -2.59 5.86
CA GLU A 117 1.05 -1.66 5.85
C GLU A 117 1.03 -0.79 7.11
N ARG A 118 2.20 -0.34 7.55
CA ARG A 118 2.32 0.63 8.65
C ARG A 118 3.53 1.52 8.47
N ALA A 119 3.44 2.74 8.99
CA ALA A 119 4.55 3.69 9.02
C ALA A 119 4.43 4.58 10.25
N ALA A 120 5.55 5.04 10.77
CA ALA A 120 5.56 6.04 11.83
C ALA A 120 5.30 7.42 11.21
N LEU A 121 4.40 8.19 11.80
CA LEU A 121 4.07 9.54 11.30
C LEU A 121 5.29 10.45 11.24
N LYS A 122 6.19 10.33 12.19
CA LYS A 122 7.43 11.13 12.24
C LYS A 122 8.35 10.90 11.06
N ASP A 123 8.25 9.76 10.40
CA ASP A 123 9.09 9.40 9.25
C ASP A 123 8.51 9.89 7.92
N LEU A 124 7.28 10.42 7.93
CA LEU A 124 6.56 10.87 6.74
C LEU A 124 6.71 12.39 6.48
N CYS A 125 7.13 13.13 7.47
CA CYS A 125 7.27 14.59 7.40
C CYS A 125 8.71 15.03 7.58
#